data_387ebc123fc0881aa35e6be3f1ebf25d
#
_entry.id   387ebc123fc0881aa35e6be3f1ebf25d
#
_cell.length_a   1.000
_cell.length_b   1.000
_cell.length_c   1.000
_cell.angle_alpha   90.00
_cell.angle_beta   90.00
_cell.angle_gamma   90.00
#
_symmetry.space_group_name_H-M   'P 1'
#
loop_
_entity.id
_entity.type
_entity.pdbx_description
1 polymer ?
#
loop_
_entity_poly.entity_id
_entity_poly.type
_entity_poly.pdbx_seq_one_letter_code
_entity_poly.pdbx_strand_id
1 'polypeptide(L)'
;AHQQNIMNLRVSEVSQTACSMPIFYVRDGNNGQWVLTAFTSFEQGSNLFIKQGKWTALHTPTNMQTFPFFLMMSPDDPQRYTIGIDEQHEVFSTTTGQPIFETNGKASLHLSRVKTLLESDINNDIQTQAFNQHISQLGLLRPISILIQHKDGSTPSLSGLFTVDEDKLQTLSQEALFE
;
A
#
# COMPACT_ATOMS: atom_id res chain seq x y z
N ALA A 1 -0.38 11.99 4.47
CA ALA A 1 0.89 11.50 3.91
C ALA A 1 2.06 11.64 4.91
N HIS A 2 2.20 12.77 5.63
CA HIS A 2 3.32 12.98 6.57
C HIS A 2 3.38 11.98 7.73
N GLN A 3 2.25 11.42 8.12
CA GLN A 3 2.14 10.50 9.25
C GLN A 3 2.01 9.04 8.81
N GLN A 4 2.03 8.77 7.52
CA GLN A 4 1.87 7.43 6.99
C GLN A 4 3.22 6.72 6.89
N ASN A 5 3.48 5.81 7.84
CA ASN A 5 4.70 5.04 7.90
C ASN A 5 4.63 3.71 7.12
N ILE A 6 3.45 3.29 6.69
CA ILE A 6 3.19 2.03 5.99
C ILE A 6 2.26 2.30 4.80
N MET A 7 2.53 1.68 3.66
CA MET A 7 1.72 1.79 2.44
C MET A 7 1.56 0.43 1.78
N ASN A 8 0.33 0.08 1.42
CA ASN A 8 0.07 -1.10 0.61
C ASN A 8 0.63 -0.89 -0.81
N LEU A 9 1.23 -1.92 -1.35
CA LEU A 9 1.82 -1.92 -2.68
C LEU A 9 1.08 -2.84 -3.64
N ARG A 10 1.15 -2.50 -4.91
CA ARG A 10 0.89 -3.42 -6.00
C ARG A 10 2.14 -4.25 -6.31
N VAL A 11 1.95 -5.50 -6.70
CA VAL A 11 3.09 -6.36 -7.06
C VAL A 11 3.89 -5.76 -8.23
N SER A 12 3.23 -5.06 -9.14
CA SER A 12 3.86 -4.35 -10.26
C SER A 12 4.77 -3.18 -9.85
N GLU A 13 4.64 -2.67 -8.61
CA GLU A 13 5.42 -1.55 -8.09
C GLU A 13 6.65 -1.99 -7.28
N VAL A 14 6.79 -3.29 -7.00
CA VAL A 14 7.81 -3.83 -6.10
C VAL A 14 9.21 -3.43 -6.52
N SER A 15 9.56 -3.64 -7.80
CA SER A 15 10.91 -3.37 -8.31
C SER A 15 11.33 -1.90 -8.17
N GLN A 16 10.40 -0.98 -8.41
CA GLN A 16 10.65 0.46 -8.31
C GLN A 16 10.69 0.92 -6.85
N THR A 17 9.80 0.39 -6.02
CA THR A 17 9.70 0.74 -4.60
C THR A 17 10.89 0.22 -3.81
N ALA A 18 11.36 -1.00 -4.10
CA ALA A 18 12.50 -1.62 -3.42
C ALA A 18 13.80 -0.83 -3.57
N CYS A 19 13.92 0.03 -4.59
CA CYS A 19 15.08 0.92 -4.73
C CYS A 19 15.20 1.98 -3.62
N SER A 20 14.13 2.22 -2.88
CA SER A 20 14.09 3.29 -1.87
C SER A 20 13.57 2.83 -0.51
N MET A 21 12.66 1.87 -0.47
CA MET A 21 11.92 1.48 0.73
C MET A 21 12.03 -0.02 0.99
N PRO A 22 12.11 -0.44 2.26
CA PRO A 22 11.99 -1.85 2.61
C PRO A 22 10.54 -2.30 2.40
N ILE A 23 10.39 -3.53 1.88
CA ILE A 23 9.11 -4.14 1.54
C ILE A 23 8.95 -5.43 2.34
N PHE A 24 7.76 -5.59 2.94
CA PHE A 24 7.41 -6.78 3.71
C PHE A 24 5.97 -7.18 3.45
N TYR A 25 5.66 -8.41 3.75
CA TYR A 25 4.29 -8.85 3.93
C TYR A 25 3.85 -8.63 5.38
N VAL A 26 2.61 -8.21 5.54
CA VAL A 26 1.93 -8.12 6.83
C VAL A 26 0.57 -8.82 6.75
N ARG A 27 0.00 -9.16 7.91
CA ARG A 27 -1.39 -9.62 7.99
C ARG A 27 -2.31 -8.41 8.18
N ASP A 28 -3.34 -8.31 7.34
CA ASP A 28 -4.42 -7.36 7.57
C ASP A 28 -5.18 -7.74 8.86
N GLY A 29 -5.29 -6.80 9.78
CA GLY A 29 -5.93 -7.02 11.07
C GLY A 29 -7.44 -7.29 11.00
N ASN A 30 -8.11 -6.92 9.91
CA ASN A 30 -9.56 -7.06 9.76
C ASN A 30 -9.96 -8.40 9.17
N ASN A 31 -9.24 -8.87 8.16
CA ASN A 31 -9.60 -10.07 7.40
C ASN A 31 -8.52 -11.16 7.41
N GLY A 32 -7.35 -10.89 7.99
CA GLY A 32 -6.23 -11.82 8.07
C GLY A 32 -5.53 -12.12 6.74
N GLN A 33 -5.85 -11.39 5.68
CA GLN A 33 -5.22 -11.57 4.38
C GLN A 33 -3.79 -11.05 4.38
N TRP A 34 -2.98 -11.55 3.47
CA TRP A 34 -1.63 -11.06 3.24
C TRP A 34 -1.65 -9.77 2.44
N VAL A 35 -0.92 -8.79 2.92
CA VAL A 35 -0.77 -7.48 2.26
C VAL A 35 0.70 -7.21 2.03
N LEU A 36 1.05 -6.92 0.79
CA LEU A 36 2.37 -6.46 0.40
C LEU A 36 2.50 -4.99 0.76
N THR A 37 3.55 -4.62 1.48
CA THR A 37 3.61 -3.34 2.17
C THR A 37 5.01 -2.72 2.08
N ALA A 38 5.11 -1.45 1.72
CA ALA A 38 6.32 -0.66 1.84
C ALA A 38 6.31 0.15 3.14
N PHE A 39 7.47 0.25 3.76
CA PHE A 39 7.68 1.05 4.97
C PHE A 39 8.41 2.34 4.63
N THR A 40 7.80 3.45 4.93
CA THR A 40 8.42 4.78 4.83
C THR A 40 9.13 5.18 6.12
N SER A 41 8.78 4.52 7.23
CA SER A 41 9.43 4.61 8.52
C SER A 41 9.09 3.37 9.34
N PHE A 42 9.98 2.97 10.25
CA PHE A 42 9.69 1.98 11.28
C PHE A 42 9.06 2.62 12.53
N GLU A 43 9.02 3.93 12.58
CA GLU A 43 8.38 4.69 13.64
C GLU A 43 6.96 5.08 13.21
N GLN A 44 5.97 4.77 14.05
CA GLN A 44 4.57 5.08 13.79
C GLN A 44 4.36 6.61 13.71
N GLY A 45 3.57 7.05 12.76
CA GLY A 45 3.27 8.47 12.56
C GLY A 45 4.41 9.27 11.91
N SER A 46 5.46 8.60 11.40
CA SER A 46 6.60 9.21 10.73
C SER A 46 6.66 8.78 9.26
N ASN A 47 7.18 9.65 8.39
CA ASN A 47 7.49 9.34 7.00
C ASN A 47 8.81 10.00 6.61
N LEU A 48 9.84 9.19 6.43
CA LEU A 48 11.21 9.65 6.15
C LEU A 48 11.40 10.19 4.72
N PHE A 49 10.45 9.91 3.84
CA PHE A 49 10.50 10.32 2.43
C PHE A 49 9.77 11.64 2.15
N ILE A 50 9.22 12.30 3.17
CA ILE A 50 8.65 13.64 3.02
C ILE A 50 9.57 14.66 3.66
N LYS A 51 10.19 15.49 2.83
CA LYS A 51 11.06 16.61 3.26
C LYS A 51 10.47 17.93 2.76
N GLN A 52 10.23 18.86 3.66
CA GLN A 52 9.66 20.19 3.33
C GLN A 52 8.36 20.08 2.49
N GLY A 53 7.50 19.11 2.83
CA GLY A 53 6.24 18.88 2.12
C GLY A 53 6.37 18.19 0.76
N LYS A 54 7.57 17.78 0.35
CA LYS A 54 7.83 17.12 -0.94
C LYS A 54 8.21 15.66 -0.75
N TRP A 55 7.67 14.80 -1.61
CA TRP A 55 8.08 13.42 -1.74
C TRP A 55 9.49 13.30 -2.33
N THR A 56 10.35 12.47 -1.74
CA THR A 56 11.77 12.39 -2.10
C THR A 56 12.22 10.99 -2.56
N ALA A 57 11.36 9.96 -2.46
CA ALA A 57 11.70 8.65 -3.02
C ALA A 57 11.59 8.66 -4.55
N LEU A 58 12.27 7.73 -5.21
CA LEU A 58 12.29 7.60 -6.67
C LEU A 58 10.93 7.24 -7.26
N HIS A 59 10.18 6.41 -6.55
CA HIS A 59 8.83 6.00 -6.93
C HIS A 59 7.80 6.51 -5.92
N THR A 60 6.64 6.91 -6.42
CA THR A 60 5.49 7.24 -5.57
C THR A 60 4.44 6.14 -5.76
N PRO A 61 4.22 5.27 -4.78
CA PRO A 61 3.22 4.21 -4.89
C PRO A 61 1.82 4.74 -5.21
N THR A 62 1.05 3.97 -5.98
CA THR A 62 -0.30 4.35 -6.44
C THR A 62 -1.20 4.75 -5.29
N ASN A 63 -1.19 4.00 -4.19
CA ASN A 63 -1.96 4.33 -2.99
C ASN A 63 -1.60 5.70 -2.39
N MET A 64 -0.36 6.15 -2.55
CA MET A 64 0.05 7.48 -2.12
C MET A 64 -0.43 8.57 -3.10
N GLN A 65 -0.44 8.27 -4.40
CA GLN A 65 -0.90 9.21 -5.42
C GLN A 65 -2.41 9.44 -5.36
N THR A 66 -3.16 8.40 -5.01
CA THR A 66 -4.62 8.46 -4.93
C THR A 66 -5.15 8.87 -3.55
N PHE A 67 -4.32 8.78 -2.50
CA PHE A 67 -4.72 9.18 -1.15
C PHE A 67 -5.28 10.62 -1.13
N PRO A 68 -6.40 10.87 -0.48
CA PRO A 68 -7.15 10.02 0.48
C PRO A 68 -8.32 9.23 -0.13
N PHE A 69 -8.28 8.96 -1.42
CA PHE A 69 -9.29 8.20 -2.12
C PHE A 69 -8.83 6.76 -2.34
N PHE A 70 -9.75 5.83 -2.28
CA PHE A 70 -9.46 4.40 -2.47
C PHE A 70 -10.61 3.70 -3.20
N LEU A 71 -10.30 2.57 -3.83
CA LEU A 71 -11.33 1.72 -4.43
C LEU A 71 -12.05 0.92 -3.36
N MET A 72 -13.36 0.85 -3.49
CA MET A 72 -14.23 -0.02 -2.71
C MET A 72 -15.11 -0.83 -3.65
N MET A 73 -15.45 -2.05 -3.27
CA MET A 73 -16.58 -2.72 -3.92
C MET A 73 -17.87 -1.97 -3.60
N SER A 74 -18.72 -1.80 -4.61
CA SER A 74 -20.02 -1.15 -4.39
C SER A 74 -20.87 -1.99 -3.43
N PRO A 75 -21.49 -1.37 -2.41
CA PRO A 75 -22.41 -2.09 -1.53
C PRO A 75 -23.60 -2.72 -2.26
N ASP A 76 -24.02 -2.10 -3.36
CA ASP A 76 -25.20 -2.51 -4.13
C ASP A 76 -24.88 -3.52 -5.23
N ASP A 77 -23.62 -3.63 -5.64
CA ASP A 77 -23.19 -4.51 -6.73
C ASP A 77 -21.71 -4.92 -6.53
N PRO A 78 -21.44 -6.18 -6.12
CA PRO A 78 -20.08 -6.67 -5.90
C PRO A 78 -19.19 -6.72 -7.16
N GLN A 79 -19.76 -6.53 -8.35
CA GLN A 79 -18.99 -6.46 -9.60
C GLN A 79 -18.59 -5.03 -9.96
N ARG A 80 -19.05 -4.05 -9.20
CA ARG A 80 -18.75 -2.64 -9.44
C ARG A 80 -17.86 -2.06 -8.35
N TYR A 81 -16.91 -1.24 -8.77
CA TYR A 81 -16.09 -0.45 -7.87
C TYR A 81 -16.67 0.96 -7.72
N THR A 82 -16.53 1.50 -6.55
CA THR A 82 -16.80 2.91 -6.22
C THR A 82 -15.58 3.54 -5.56
N ILE A 83 -15.53 4.86 -5.56
CA ILE A 83 -14.48 5.61 -4.87
C ILE A 83 -14.93 5.83 -3.43
N GLY A 84 -14.12 5.32 -2.49
CA GLY A 84 -14.28 5.55 -1.07
C GLY A 84 -13.41 6.69 -0.57
N ILE A 85 -13.87 7.32 0.50
CA ILE A 85 -13.13 8.28 1.31
C ILE A 85 -13.37 7.99 2.79
N ASP A 86 -12.39 8.32 3.63
CA ASP A 86 -12.61 8.45 5.06
C ASP A 86 -12.95 9.92 5.35
N GLU A 87 -14.22 10.23 5.43
CA GLU A 87 -14.72 11.61 5.60
C GLU A 87 -14.28 12.26 6.93
N GLN A 88 -13.91 11.44 7.92
CA GLN A 88 -13.44 11.93 9.23
C GLN A 88 -11.93 12.25 9.22
N HIS A 89 -11.22 11.89 8.14
CA HIS A 89 -9.79 12.16 8.06
C HIS A 89 -9.52 13.67 7.93
N GLU A 90 -8.57 14.17 8.71
CA GLU A 90 -8.19 15.60 8.81
C GLU A 90 -7.79 16.27 7.48
N VAL A 91 -7.53 15.47 6.43
CA VAL A 91 -7.20 15.99 5.09
C VAL A 91 -8.43 16.62 4.40
N PHE A 92 -9.64 16.22 4.81
CA PHE A 92 -10.86 16.78 4.27
C PHE A 92 -11.30 18.02 5.06
N SER A 93 -11.70 19.04 4.33
CA SER A 93 -12.22 20.30 4.89
C SER A 93 -13.41 20.76 4.06
N THR A 94 -14.40 21.34 4.71
CA THR A 94 -15.54 21.97 4.04
C THR A 94 -15.29 23.43 3.64
N THR A 95 -14.16 24.01 4.07
CA THR A 95 -13.88 25.45 3.91
C THR A 95 -12.60 25.73 3.15
N THR A 96 -11.65 24.80 3.08
CA THR A 96 -10.33 25.00 2.47
C THR A 96 -9.91 23.80 1.64
N GLY A 97 -9.02 24.01 0.67
CA GLY A 97 -8.50 22.94 -0.18
C GLY A 97 -9.10 22.94 -1.59
N GLN A 98 -8.80 21.88 -2.35
CA GLN A 98 -9.37 21.69 -3.68
C GLN A 98 -10.74 21.02 -3.56
N PRO A 99 -11.77 21.51 -4.25
CA PRO A 99 -13.09 20.90 -4.20
C PRO A 99 -13.07 19.51 -4.81
N ILE A 100 -13.81 18.59 -4.21
CA ILE A 100 -14.06 17.24 -4.77
C ILE A 100 -15.08 17.34 -5.91
N PHE A 101 -16.10 18.17 -5.74
CA PHE A 101 -17.12 18.45 -6.74
C PHE A 101 -17.16 19.90 -7.11
N GLU A 102 -17.49 20.18 -8.36
CA GLU A 102 -17.78 21.53 -8.85
C GLU A 102 -19.15 22.01 -8.33
N THR A 103 -19.43 23.30 -8.43
CA THR A 103 -20.71 23.90 -8.00
C THR A 103 -21.94 23.33 -8.71
N ASN A 104 -21.76 22.72 -9.88
CA ASN A 104 -22.82 22.06 -10.66
C ASN A 104 -22.97 20.57 -10.30
N GLY A 105 -22.30 20.08 -9.25
CA GLY A 105 -22.34 18.68 -8.79
C GLY A 105 -21.48 17.70 -9.62
N LYS A 106 -20.76 18.16 -10.63
CA LYS A 106 -19.84 17.31 -11.41
C LYS A 106 -18.53 17.12 -10.64
N ALA A 107 -17.85 15.99 -10.90
CA ALA A 107 -16.52 15.75 -10.36
C ALA A 107 -15.56 16.86 -10.79
N SER A 108 -14.77 17.37 -9.85
CA SER A 108 -13.71 18.33 -10.16
C SER A 108 -12.62 17.68 -11.02
N LEU A 109 -11.74 18.50 -11.58
CA LEU A 109 -10.58 18.01 -12.32
C LEU A 109 -9.69 17.13 -11.45
N HIS A 110 -9.56 17.47 -10.16
CA HIS A 110 -8.80 16.67 -9.20
C HIS A 110 -9.43 15.28 -9.01
N LEU A 111 -10.72 15.22 -8.68
CA LEU A 111 -11.44 13.94 -8.52
C LEU A 111 -11.41 13.12 -9.81
N SER A 112 -11.55 13.75 -10.98
CA SER A 112 -11.50 13.06 -12.27
C SER A 112 -10.15 12.40 -12.54
N ARG A 113 -9.04 13.07 -12.18
CA ARG A 113 -7.69 12.49 -12.29
C ARG A 113 -7.49 11.31 -11.34
N VAL A 114 -7.92 11.46 -10.08
CA VAL A 114 -7.87 10.38 -9.09
C VAL A 114 -8.69 9.19 -9.57
N LYS A 115 -9.90 9.43 -10.09
CA LYS A 115 -10.76 8.39 -10.66
C LYS A 115 -10.03 7.61 -11.76
N THR A 116 -9.41 8.30 -12.72
CA THR A 116 -8.67 7.66 -13.81
C THR A 116 -7.52 6.80 -13.28
N LEU A 117 -6.76 7.28 -12.29
CA LEU A 117 -5.69 6.50 -11.65
C LEU A 117 -6.24 5.25 -10.98
N LEU A 118 -7.31 5.38 -10.19
CA LEU A 118 -7.94 4.26 -9.50
C LEU A 118 -8.50 3.22 -10.48
N GLU A 119 -9.16 3.67 -11.56
CA GLU A 119 -9.69 2.78 -12.61
C GLU A 119 -8.56 2.02 -13.31
N SER A 120 -7.45 2.67 -13.61
CA SER A 120 -6.29 2.01 -14.22
C SER A 120 -5.60 1.02 -13.27
N ASP A 121 -5.77 1.17 -11.97
CA ASP A 121 -5.15 0.32 -10.95
C ASP A 121 -5.98 -0.94 -10.59
N ILE A 122 -7.23 -1.05 -11.05
CA ILE A 122 -8.10 -2.20 -10.73
C ILE A 122 -7.44 -3.53 -11.09
N ASN A 123 -6.89 -3.63 -12.30
CA ASN A 123 -6.23 -4.85 -12.74
C ASN A 123 -4.97 -5.17 -11.92
N ASN A 124 -4.20 -4.15 -11.54
CA ASN A 124 -3.03 -4.31 -10.68
C ASN A 124 -3.44 -4.80 -9.29
N ASP A 125 -4.55 -4.33 -8.76
CA ASP A 125 -5.10 -4.79 -7.47
C ASP A 125 -5.48 -6.26 -7.54
N ILE A 126 -6.25 -6.66 -8.56
CA ILE A 126 -6.66 -8.07 -8.77
C ILE A 126 -5.43 -8.98 -8.89
N GLN A 127 -4.44 -8.59 -9.69
CA GLN A 127 -3.21 -9.35 -9.85
C GLN A 127 -2.43 -9.45 -8.53
N THR A 128 -2.38 -8.37 -7.76
CA THR A 128 -1.70 -8.37 -6.46
C THR A 128 -2.38 -9.30 -5.46
N GLN A 129 -3.70 -9.31 -5.42
CA GLN A 129 -4.46 -10.22 -4.55
C GLN A 129 -4.24 -11.68 -4.94
N ALA A 130 -4.31 -12.00 -6.24
CA ALA A 130 -4.03 -13.33 -6.75
C ALA A 130 -2.61 -13.78 -6.41
N PHE A 131 -1.62 -12.93 -6.62
CA PHE A 131 -0.23 -13.19 -6.29
C PHE A 131 -0.01 -13.43 -4.79
N ASN A 132 -0.58 -12.59 -3.93
CA ASN A 132 -0.49 -12.74 -2.48
C ASN A 132 -1.11 -14.07 -2.01
N GLN A 133 -2.24 -14.45 -2.60
CA GLN A 133 -2.90 -15.72 -2.32
C GLN A 133 -2.03 -16.90 -2.77
N HIS A 134 -1.46 -16.83 -3.95
CA HIS A 134 -0.61 -17.89 -4.50
C HIS A 134 0.66 -18.11 -3.66
N ILE A 135 1.39 -17.04 -3.32
CA ILE A 135 2.55 -17.12 -2.42
C ILE A 135 2.18 -17.74 -1.06
N SER A 136 1.00 -17.39 -0.55
CA SER A 136 0.51 -17.95 0.70
C SER A 136 0.20 -19.45 0.60
N GLN A 137 -0.43 -19.89 -0.50
CA GLN A 137 -0.74 -21.30 -0.75
C GLN A 137 0.52 -22.15 -0.90
N LEU A 138 1.55 -21.64 -1.56
CA LEU A 138 2.86 -22.28 -1.65
C LEU A 138 3.61 -22.25 -0.32
N GLY A 139 3.11 -21.52 0.68
CA GLY A 139 3.73 -21.39 2.00
C GLY A 139 5.09 -20.71 1.93
N LEU A 140 5.30 -19.79 1.00
CA LEU A 140 6.56 -19.10 0.76
C LEU A 140 6.83 -17.94 1.71
N LEU A 141 5.93 -17.64 2.64
CA LEU A 141 6.11 -16.54 3.57
C LEU A 141 6.68 -17.04 4.89
N ARG A 142 7.82 -16.51 5.31
CA ARG A 142 8.45 -16.77 6.60
C ARG A 142 8.44 -15.52 7.48
N PRO A 143 8.21 -15.64 8.80
CA PRO A 143 8.27 -14.50 9.70
C PRO A 143 9.70 -13.98 9.82
N ILE A 144 9.81 -12.66 9.98
CA ILE A 144 11.06 -12.01 10.36
C ILE A 144 10.83 -11.02 11.48
N SER A 145 11.89 -10.72 12.22
CA SER A 145 11.92 -9.65 13.22
C SER A 145 13.09 -8.73 12.92
N ILE A 146 12.86 -7.43 13.01
CA ILE A 146 13.87 -6.40 12.79
C ILE A 146 14.19 -5.76 14.12
N LEU A 147 15.47 -5.76 14.50
CA LEU A 147 15.97 -5.01 15.63
C LEU A 147 16.43 -3.63 15.14
N ILE A 148 15.84 -2.58 15.71
CA ILE A 148 16.19 -1.20 15.36
C ILE A 148 17.10 -0.66 16.46
N GLN A 149 18.37 -0.44 16.15
CA GLN A 149 19.30 0.15 17.11
C GLN A 149 19.24 1.68 17.01
N HIS A 150 18.71 2.32 18.04
CA HIS A 150 18.71 3.78 18.15
C HIS A 150 20.04 4.31 18.70
N LYS A 151 20.31 5.59 18.44
CA LYS A 151 21.53 6.26 18.91
C LYS A 151 21.60 6.39 20.44
N ASP A 152 20.47 6.35 21.12
CA ASP A 152 20.36 6.36 22.58
C ASP A 152 20.62 4.98 23.22
N GLY A 153 20.90 3.96 22.39
CA GLY A 153 21.15 2.60 22.83
C GLY A 153 19.89 1.73 22.98
N SER A 154 18.71 2.28 22.80
CA SER A 154 17.47 1.48 22.78
C SER A 154 17.41 0.61 21.54
N THR A 155 16.86 -0.62 21.69
CA THR A 155 16.76 -1.62 20.61
C THR A 155 15.34 -2.18 20.52
N PRO A 156 14.35 -1.39 20.10
CA PRO A 156 13.01 -1.93 19.88
C PRO A 156 13.02 -3.00 18.79
N SER A 157 12.20 -4.04 18.97
CA SER A 157 11.99 -5.09 17.98
C SER A 157 10.69 -4.84 17.25
N LEU A 158 10.74 -4.85 15.92
CA LEU A 158 9.57 -4.83 15.06
C LEU A 158 9.26 -6.27 14.63
N SER A 159 8.08 -6.75 15.01
CA SER A 159 7.59 -8.10 14.70
C SER A 159 6.31 -8.05 13.86
N GLY A 160 5.80 -9.23 13.45
CA GLY A 160 4.62 -9.31 12.59
C GLY A 160 4.90 -9.05 11.11
N LEU A 161 6.18 -8.98 10.75
CA LEU A 161 6.64 -8.87 9.38
C LEU A 161 6.95 -10.25 8.80
N PHE A 162 6.75 -10.37 7.50
CA PHE A 162 7.06 -11.59 6.77
C PHE A 162 7.81 -11.22 5.47
N THR A 163 8.67 -12.13 5.04
CA THR A 163 9.38 -12.04 3.77
C THR A 163 9.24 -13.34 3.00
N VAL A 164 9.61 -13.32 1.72
CA VAL A 164 9.68 -14.55 0.94
C VAL A 164 10.80 -15.43 1.46
N ASP A 165 10.52 -16.71 1.63
CA ASP A 165 11.49 -17.74 1.98
C ASP A 165 12.24 -18.16 0.72
N GLU A 166 13.43 -17.57 0.53
CA GLU A 166 14.26 -17.81 -0.65
C GLU A 166 14.73 -19.26 -0.76
N ASP A 167 15.04 -19.91 0.37
CA ASP A 167 15.45 -21.31 0.39
C ASP A 167 14.33 -22.21 -0.11
N LYS A 168 13.11 -21.97 0.36
CA LYS A 168 11.94 -22.68 -0.08
C LYS A 168 11.58 -22.39 -1.54
N LEU A 169 11.71 -21.12 -1.96
CA LEU A 169 11.47 -20.71 -3.35
C LEU A 169 12.38 -21.48 -4.31
N GLN A 170 13.66 -21.67 -3.96
CA GLN A 170 14.63 -22.42 -4.78
C GLN A 170 14.30 -23.93 -4.90
N THR A 171 13.47 -24.45 -4.01
CA THR A 171 13.07 -25.87 -4.03
C THR A 171 11.77 -26.13 -4.79
N LEU A 172 11.11 -25.09 -5.28
CA LEU A 172 9.90 -25.25 -6.07
C LEU A 172 10.18 -25.96 -7.40
N SER A 173 9.19 -26.73 -7.84
CA SER A 173 9.24 -27.31 -9.18
C SER A 173 9.09 -26.24 -10.26
N GLN A 174 9.53 -26.56 -11.47
CA GLN A 174 9.40 -25.65 -12.60
C GLN A 174 7.92 -25.29 -12.86
N GLU A 175 7.02 -26.26 -12.73
CA GLU A 175 5.58 -26.06 -12.88
C GLU A 175 5.05 -25.02 -11.87
N ALA A 176 5.42 -25.16 -10.59
CA ALA A 176 4.96 -24.27 -9.53
C ALA A 176 5.54 -22.85 -9.63
N LEU A 177 6.61 -22.64 -10.42
CA LEU A 177 7.17 -21.33 -10.68
C LEU A 177 6.50 -20.60 -11.83
N PHE A 178 5.77 -21.33 -12.72
CA PHE A 178 5.11 -20.75 -13.90
C PHE A 178 3.59 -20.61 -13.74
N GLU A 179 3.01 -21.06 -12.64
CA GLU A 179 1.62 -20.81 -12.29
C GLU A 179 1.44 -19.42 -11.67
#